data_f4728ff061bd3f9e4ef82fa9d77bf2df
#
_entry.id   f4728ff061bd3f9e4ef82fa9d77bf2df
#
_cell.length_a   1.000
_cell.length_b   1.000
_cell.length_c   1.000
_cell.angle_alpha   90.00
_cell.angle_beta   90.00
_cell.angle_gamma   90.00
#
_symmetry.space_group_name_H-M   'P 1'
#
loop_
_entity.id
_entity.type
_entity.pdbx_description
1 polymer ?
#
loop_
_entity_poly.entity_id
_entity_poly.type
_entity_poly.pdbx_seq_one_letter_code
_entity_poly.pdbx_strand_id
1 'polypeptide(L)'
;MPGREAFYEEAPGEKRTDRIFDETAVVGIQEFASRLQAGITPTFGRWINLKAGIEIPPQIAPQIDAQLDEITNYIFEILHSSNFNQEVHESFMDLAIGTGVMLVNEGTSTNPVVFNSIPLPHVYLNTGPDNRVDCIYRKRNIRLGDLKVLYPDGNFEDIEDKILNDPDVKCTVIEGTMRNYKDPNKEVYDYVVCVKDMEAVILEDTFEGQGSNPFITFRWNKASGEVYGRGPVFNAMSAIKTTNLTI
;
A
#
# COMPACT_ATOMS: atom_id res chain seq x y z
N MET A 1 -3.59 3.29 20.70
CA MET A 1 -2.93 2.21 19.94
C MET A 1 -1.49 2.14 20.39
N PRO A 2 -0.98 0.99 20.80
CA PRO A 2 0.45 0.85 20.99
C PRO A 2 1.12 1.12 19.66
N GLY A 3 2.02 2.10 19.59
CA GLY A 3 2.87 2.33 18.44
C GLY A 3 2.24 3.04 17.25
N ARG A 4 1.48 4.12 17.43
CA ARG A 4 1.32 5.15 16.41
C ARG A 4 2.55 6.07 16.32
N GLU A 5 3.67 5.63 16.85
CA GLU A 5 4.93 6.24 16.48
C GLU A 5 5.15 5.93 15.01
N ALA A 6 5.07 6.97 14.17
CA ALA A 6 5.48 6.86 12.79
C ALA A 6 6.83 6.16 12.80
N PHE A 7 6.94 5.03 12.07
CA PHE A 7 8.19 4.31 11.98
C PHE A 7 8.64 3.55 13.24
N TYR A 8 7.77 2.72 13.78
CA TYR A 8 8.15 1.76 14.82
C TYR A 8 9.08 0.68 14.25
N GLU A 9 10.22 0.46 14.91
CA GLU A 9 11.18 -0.60 14.55
C GLU A 9 10.79 -1.90 15.25
N GLU A 10 10.54 -2.96 14.49
CA GLU A 10 10.31 -4.30 15.00
C GLU A 10 11.57 -5.15 14.79
N ALA A 11 11.98 -5.87 15.83
CA ALA A 11 12.94 -6.94 15.63
C ALA A 11 12.25 -8.12 14.91
N PRO A 12 12.88 -8.73 13.88
CA PRO A 12 12.31 -9.89 13.23
C PRO A 12 11.99 -11.00 14.23
N GLY A 13 10.74 -11.46 14.22
CA GLY A 13 10.28 -12.51 15.13
C GLY A 13 9.84 -12.05 16.52
N GLU A 14 9.86 -10.76 16.82
CA GLU A 14 9.35 -10.23 18.10
C GLU A 14 7.83 -10.40 18.17
N LYS A 15 7.39 -11.19 19.15
CA LYS A 15 5.96 -11.38 19.42
C LYS A 15 5.49 -10.34 20.42
N ARG A 16 4.57 -9.46 20.01
CA ARG A 16 3.91 -8.49 20.91
C ARG A 16 2.69 -9.06 21.60
N THR A 17 2.68 -10.35 21.84
CA THR A 17 1.55 -11.05 22.47
C THR A 17 1.58 -11.01 24.00
N ASP A 18 2.67 -10.56 24.60
CA ASP A 18 2.86 -10.58 26.07
C ASP A 18 1.81 -9.78 26.86
N ARG A 19 1.05 -8.92 26.19
CA ARG A 19 -0.04 -8.12 26.77
C ARG A 19 -1.40 -8.38 26.13
N ILE A 20 -1.51 -9.42 25.32
CA ILE A 20 -2.76 -9.84 24.69
C ILE A 20 -3.22 -11.09 25.40
N PHE A 21 -4.17 -10.94 26.30
CA PHE A 21 -4.75 -12.05 27.09
C PHE A 21 -6.02 -12.60 26.43
N ASP A 22 -6.61 -11.85 25.48
CA ASP A 22 -7.80 -12.23 24.72
C ASP A 22 -7.57 -12.06 23.21
N GLU A 23 -7.66 -13.16 22.47
CA GLU A 23 -7.45 -13.21 21.03
C GLU A 23 -8.71 -12.84 20.21
N THR A 24 -9.86 -12.61 20.83
CA THR A 24 -11.13 -12.34 20.14
C THR A 24 -11.01 -11.20 19.14
N ALA A 25 -10.27 -10.13 19.49
CA ALA A 25 -10.06 -8.99 18.61
C ALA A 25 -9.19 -9.35 17.39
N VAL A 26 -8.20 -10.21 17.55
CA VAL A 26 -7.32 -10.67 16.47
C VAL A 26 -8.10 -11.52 15.48
N VAL A 27 -8.87 -12.50 15.99
CA VAL A 27 -9.76 -13.35 15.19
C VAL A 27 -10.81 -12.50 14.47
N GLY A 28 -11.39 -11.52 15.16
CA GLY A 28 -12.36 -10.59 14.58
C GLY A 28 -11.82 -9.78 13.40
N ILE A 29 -10.54 -9.35 13.45
CA ILE A 29 -9.87 -8.65 12.34
C ILE A 29 -9.69 -9.58 11.13
N GLN A 30 -9.27 -10.82 11.35
CA GLN A 30 -9.10 -11.82 10.29
C GLN A 30 -10.44 -12.15 9.61
N GLU A 31 -11.49 -12.32 10.41
CA GLU A 31 -12.84 -12.57 9.91
C GLU A 31 -13.39 -11.37 9.12
N PHE A 32 -13.15 -10.16 9.61
CA PHE A 32 -13.51 -8.92 8.91
C PHE A 32 -12.82 -8.87 7.55
N ALA A 33 -11.50 -9.07 7.47
CA ALA A 33 -10.73 -9.04 6.23
C ALA A 33 -11.23 -10.11 5.24
N SER A 34 -11.48 -11.32 5.71
CA SER A 34 -11.98 -12.43 4.88
C SER A 34 -13.37 -12.15 4.30
N ARG A 35 -14.29 -11.64 5.11
CA ARG A 35 -15.65 -11.26 4.67
C ARG A 35 -15.62 -10.08 3.70
N LEU A 36 -14.76 -9.09 3.96
CA LEU A 36 -14.60 -7.93 3.10
C LEU A 36 -14.04 -8.35 1.73
N GLN A 37 -13.01 -9.19 1.71
CA GLN A 37 -12.44 -9.73 0.48
C GLN A 37 -13.47 -10.53 -0.32
N ALA A 38 -14.22 -11.41 0.33
CA ALA A 38 -15.27 -12.18 -0.33
C ALA A 38 -16.38 -11.31 -0.94
N GLY A 39 -16.64 -10.12 -0.35
CA GLY A 39 -17.68 -9.21 -0.81
C GLY A 39 -17.23 -8.19 -1.86
N ILE A 40 -15.97 -7.73 -1.81
CA ILE A 40 -15.47 -6.64 -2.67
C ILE A 40 -14.57 -7.17 -3.79
N THR A 41 -13.64 -8.08 -3.44
CA THR A 41 -12.65 -8.63 -4.36
C THR A 41 -12.62 -10.15 -4.31
N PRO A 42 -13.75 -10.82 -4.63
CA PRO A 42 -13.82 -12.29 -4.58
C PRO A 42 -12.76 -12.92 -5.47
N THR A 43 -12.02 -13.89 -4.93
CA THR A 43 -10.87 -14.52 -5.58
C THR A 43 -11.21 -15.15 -6.93
N PHE A 44 -12.42 -15.69 -7.07
CA PHE A 44 -12.85 -16.41 -8.29
C PHE A 44 -13.93 -15.69 -9.09
N GLY A 45 -14.31 -14.47 -8.69
CA GLY A 45 -15.36 -13.68 -9.31
C GLY A 45 -14.83 -12.48 -10.07
N ARG A 46 -15.52 -12.07 -11.12
CA ARG A 46 -15.30 -10.76 -11.76
C ARG A 46 -15.98 -9.67 -10.91
N TRP A 47 -15.19 -8.73 -10.40
CA TRP A 47 -15.66 -7.62 -9.57
C TRP A 47 -15.37 -6.24 -10.22
N ILE A 48 -14.68 -6.22 -11.36
CA ILE A 48 -14.51 -5.07 -12.25
C ILE A 48 -15.13 -5.40 -13.59
N ASN A 49 -15.72 -4.41 -14.25
CA ASN A 49 -16.17 -4.49 -15.62
C ASN A 49 -15.93 -3.16 -16.32
N LEU A 50 -15.12 -3.17 -17.38
CA LEU A 50 -14.89 -2.00 -18.20
C LEU A 50 -16.04 -1.88 -19.21
N LYS A 51 -16.52 -0.66 -19.41
CA LYS A 51 -17.61 -0.34 -20.37
C LYS A 51 -17.31 0.95 -21.11
N ALA A 52 -17.91 1.09 -22.29
CA ALA A 52 -17.87 2.32 -23.05
C ALA A 52 -18.38 3.50 -22.23
N GLY A 53 -17.68 4.64 -22.27
CA GLY A 53 -18.09 5.86 -21.58
C GLY A 53 -19.37 6.45 -22.15
N ILE A 54 -20.03 7.31 -21.36
CA ILE A 54 -21.32 7.95 -21.71
C ILE A 54 -21.20 8.80 -23.00
N GLU A 55 -20.00 9.26 -23.34
CA GLU A 55 -19.74 10.08 -24.53
C GLU A 55 -19.70 9.27 -25.83
N ILE A 56 -19.69 7.93 -25.75
CA ILE A 56 -19.62 7.04 -26.90
C ILE A 56 -21.02 6.89 -27.54
N PRO A 57 -21.17 7.11 -28.85
CA PRO A 57 -22.42 6.91 -29.55
C PRO A 57 -22.99 5.48 -29.38
N PRO A 58 -24.31 5.32 -29.15
CA PRO A 58 -24.92 4.01 -28.90
C PRO A 58 -24.73 2.98 -30.02
N GLN A 59 -24.46 3.45 -31.25
CA GLN A 59 -24.26 2.58 -32.42
C GLN A 59 -22.94 1.82 -32.37
N ILE A 60 -21.89 2.41 -31.78
CA ILE A 60 -20.55 1.82 -31.68
C ILE A 60 -20.22 1.27 -30.28
N ALA A 61 -21.01 1.66 -29.28
CA ALA A 61 -20.83 1.22 -27.89
C ALA A 61 -20.73 -0.32 -27.75
N PRO A 62 -21.57 -1.16 -28.41
CA PRO A 62 -21.47 -2.61 -28.31
C PRO A 62 -20.14 -3.20 -28.81
N GLN A 63 -19.54 -2.58 -29.83
CA GLN A 63 -18.25 -3.05 -30.36
C GLN A 63 -17.11 -2.70 -29.40
N ILE A 64 -17.16 -1.51 -28.78
CA ILE A 64 -16.20 -1.09 -27.76
C ILE A 64 -16.37 -1.93 -26.50
N ASP A 65 -17.60 -2.19 -26.08
CA ASP A 65 -17.87 -3.03 -24.91
C ASP A 65 -17.31 -4.45 -25.05
N ALA A 66 -17.38 -5.04 -26.26
CA ALA A 66 -16.81 -6.35 -26.54
C ALA A 66 -15.26 -6.33 -26.37
N GLN A 67 -14.59 -5.30 -26.89
CA GLN A 67 -13.14 -5.15 -26.70
C GLN A 67 -12.77 -4.91 -25.23
N LEU A 68 -13.53 -4.08 -24.52
CA LEU A 68 -13.32 -3.80 -23.11
C LEU A 68 -13.58 -5.04 -22.23
N ASP A 69 -14.48 -5.94 -22.66
CA ASP A 69 -14.69 -7.21 -21.96
C ASP A 69 -13.48 -8.16 -22.11
N GLU A 70 -12.85 -8.21 -23.29
CA GLU A 70 -11.60 -8.93 -23.49
C GLU A 70 -10.46 -8.37 -22.62
N ILE A 71 -10.32 -7.04 -22.58
CA ILE A 71 -9.34 -6.37 -21.71
C ILE A 71 -9.63 -6.69 -20.23
N THR A 72 -10.89 -6.68 -19.85
CA THR A 72 -11.29 -7.03 -18.47
C THR A 72 -10.86 -8.45 -18.12
N ASN A 73 -11.08 -9.43 -19.02
CA ASN A 73 -10.61 -10.81 -18.81
C ASN A 73 -9.10 -10.87 -18.65
N TYR A 74 -8.35 -10.18 -19.49
CA TYR A 74 -6.89 -10.13 -19.41
C TYR A 74 -6.40 -9.52 -18.09
N ILE A 75 -7.05 -8.47 -17.58
CA ILE A 75 -6.75 -7.88 -16.26
C ILE A 75 -6.95 -8.95 -15.17
N PHE A 76 -8.04 -9.73 -15.22
CA PHE A 76 -8.27 -10.78 -14.22
C PHE A 76 -7.27 -11.93 -14.32
N GLU A 77 -6.80 -12.29 -15.51
CA GLU A 77 -5.73 -13.28 -15.67
C GLU A 77 -4.43 -12.81 -14.99
N ILE A 78 -4.06 -11.53 -15.18
CA ILE A 78 -2.91 -10.92 -14.50
C ILE A 78 -3.12 -10.91 -12.97
N LEU A 79 -4.27 -10.46 -12.49
CA LEU A 79 -4.56 -10.41 -11.06
C LEU A 79 -4.53 -11.81 -10.42
N HIS A 80 -5.07 -12.82 -11.10
CA HIS A 80 -5.09 -14.20 -10.59
C HIS A 80 -3.70 -14.85 -10.60
N SER A 81 -2.84 -14.50 -11.56
CA SER A 81 -1.45 -14.99 -11.59
C SER A 81 -0.53 -14.26 -10.62
N SER A 82 -0.94 -13.09 -10.15
CA SER A 82 -0.17 -12.26 -9.21
C SER A 82 -0.42 -12.65 -7.75
N ASN A 83 0.29 -11.97 -6.84
CA ASN A 83 0.08 -12.08 -5.40
C ASN A 83 -1.07 -11.19 -4.86
N PHE A 84 -1.91 -10.60 -5.73
CA PHE A 84 -2.97 -9.65 -5.36
C PHE A 84 -3.87 -10.16 -4.23
N ASN A 85 -4.35 -11.40 -4.33
CA ASN A 85 -5.30 -11.94 -3.35
C ASN A 85 -4.75 -12.01 -1.93
N GLN A 86 -3.45 -12.29 -1.78
CA GLN A 86 -2.79 -12.31 -0.48
C GLN A 86 -2.59 -10.89 0.05
N GLU A 87 -2.03 -10.01 -0.78
CA GLU A 87 -1.69 -8.64 -0.37
C GLU A 87 -2.93 -7.79 -0.06
N VAL A 88 -4.02 -7.97 -0.81
CA VAL A 88 -5.27 -7.27 -0.53
C VAL A 88 -5.89 -7.72 0.78
N HIS A 89 -5.78 -9.01 1.12
CA HIS A 89 -6.23 -9.54 2.41
C HIS A 89 -5.50 -8.88 3.59
N GLU A 90 -4.17 -8.79 3.51
CA GLU A 90 -3.36 -8.11 4.52
C GLU A 90 -3.72 -6.63 4.64
N SER A 91 -3.93 -5.96 3.51
CA SER A 91 -4.38 -4.57 3.49
C SER A 91 -5.78 -4.38 4.12
N PHE A 92 -6.67 -5.37 3.98
CA PHE A 92 -7.98 -5.34 4.65
C PHE A 92 -7.89 -5.58 6.16
N MET A 93 -6.89 -6.29 6.65
CA MET A 93 -6.65 -6.35 8.10
C MET A 93 -6.27 -4.97 8.66
N ASP A 94 -5.43 -4.22 7.98
CA ASP A 94 -5.11 -2.84 8.36
C ASP A 94 -6.32 -1.90 8.19
N LEU A 95 -7.17 -2.14 7.19
CA LEU A 95 -8.41 -1.39 7.02
C LEU A 95 -9.40 -1.58 8.17
N ALA A 96 -9.36 -2.72 8.87
CA ALA A 96 -10.14 -2.90 10.09
C ALA A 96 -9.74 -1.89 11.18
N ILE A 97 -8.49 -1.45 11.20
CA ILE A 97 -7.99 -0.36 12.06
C ILE A 97 -8.42 0.99 11.49
N GLY A 98 -8.41 1.15 10.15
CA GLY A 98 -8.94 2.34 9.49
C GLY A 98 -8.37 2.69 8.14
N THR A 99 -7.13 2.30 7.83
CA THR A 99 -6.46 2.65 6.57
C THR A 99 -5.64 1.48 6.09
N GLY A 100 -5.85 1.08 4.85
CA GLY A 100 -5.00 0.15 4.13
C GLY A 100 -4.14 0.89 3.12
N VAL A 101 -2.91 0.43 2.93
CA VAL A 101 -1.97 0.97 1.94
C VAL A 101 -1.32 -0.19 1.19
N MET A 102 -1.32 -0.08 -0.12
CA MET A 102 -0.72 -1.06 -1.01
C MET A 102 0.19 -0.35 -2.00
N LEU A 103 1.33 -0.93 -2.30
CA LEU A 103 2.23 -0.51 -3.37
C LEU A 103 2.11 -1.48 -4.53
N VAL A 104 2.01 -0.95 -5.74
CA VAL A 104 2.00 -1.71 -6.98
C VAL A 104 3.32 -1.48 -7.69
N ASN A 105 4.06 -2.55 -7.93
CA ASN A 105 5.34 -2.53 -8.61
C ASN A 105 5.25 -3.28 -9.94
N GLU A 106 6.11 -2.90 -10.86
CA GLU A 106 6.42 -3.70 -12.03
C GLU A 106 7.09 -5.02 -11.58
N GLY A 107 6.67 -6.12 -12.20
CA GLY A 107 7.19 -7.45 -11.89
C GLY A 107 8.08 -7.99 -13.01
N THR A 108 7.91 -9.28 -13.31
CA THR A 108 8.66 -9.98 -14.35
C THR A 108 7.78 -10.24 -15.58
N SER A 109 8.39 -10.73 -16.67
CA SER A 109 7.63 -11.11 -17.88
C SER A 109 6.56 -12.20 -17.64
N THR A 110 6.73 -13.02 -16.61
CA THR A 110 5.77 -14.07 -16.24
C THR A 110 4.74 -13.62 -15.20
N ASN A 111 5.08 -12.62 -14.41
CA ASN A 111 4.19 -11.99 -13.45
C ASN A 111 4.39 -10.47 -13.53
N PRO A 112 3.68 -9.78 -14.43
CA PRO A 112 3.99 -8.40 -14.77
C PRO A 112 3.68 -7.39 -13.68
N VAL A 113 2.87 -7.74 -12.69
CA VAL A 113 2.46 -6.85 -11.60
C VAL A 113 2.66 -7.54 -10.26
N VAL A 114 3.33 -6.84 -9.34
CA VAL A 114 3.56 -7.30 -7.96
C VAL A 114 2.93 -6.30 -7.00
N PHE A 115 2.13 -6.82 -6.08
CA PHE A 115 1.49 -6.04 -5.04
C PHE A 115 2.24 -6.21 -3.72
N ASN A 116 2.29 -5.16 -2.92
CA ASN A 116 2.88 -5.20 -1.59
C ASN A 116 1.96 -4.44 -0.62
N SER A 117 1.36 -5.16 0.31
CA SER A 117 0.67 -4.53 1.44
C SER A 117 1.70 -3.88 2.36
N ILE A 118 1.45 -2.65 2.74
CA ILE A 118 2.36 -1.90 3.60
C ILE A 118 1.72 -1.77 4.98
N PRO A 119 2.30 -2.38 6.02
CA PRO A 119 1.78 -2.28 7.38
C PRO A 119 1.60 -0.83 7.81
N LEU A 120 0.45 -0.49 8.35
CA LEU A 120 0.09 0.89 8.72
C LEU A 120 1.11 1.59 9.65
N PRO A 121 1.80 0.91 10.58
CA PRO A 121 2.85 1.53 11.39
C PRO A 121 4.08 2.01 10.59
N HIS A 122 4.26 1.51 9.38
CA HIS A 122 5.39 1.85 8.52
C HIS A 122 5.06 2.95 7.49
N VAL A 123 3.83 3.47 7.51
CA VAL A 123 3.32 4.43 6.53
C VAL A 123 3.09 5.79 7.16
N TYR A 124 3.54 6.82 6.48
CA TYR A 124 3.19 8.20 6.75
C TYR A 124 2.35 8.75 5.58
N LEU A 125 1.19 9.29 5.89
CA LEU A 125 0.27 9.86 4.93
C LEU A 125 0.07 11.35 5.20
N ASN A 126 -0.10 12.13 4.13
CA ASN A 126 -0.59 13.49 4.21
C ASN A 126 -1.68 13.73 3.15
N THR A 127 -2.47 14.78 3.32
CA THR A 127 -3.55 15.13 2.39
C THR A 127 -3.28 16.49 1.76
N GLY A 128 -3.56 16.58 0.48
CA GLY A 128 -3.50 17.81 -0.28
C GLY A 128 -4.70 18.73 -0.06
N PRO A 129 -4.74 19.83 -0.84
CA PRO A 129 -5.79 20.84 -0.76
C PRO A 129 -7.20 20.31 -1.01
N ASP A 130 -7.33 19.23 -1.79
CA ASP A 130 -8.59 18.54 -2.11
C ASP A 130 -8.97 17.46 -1.10
N ASN A 131 -8.26 17.37 0.03
CA ASN A 131 -8.43 16.33 1.05
C ASN A 131 -8.23 14.88 0.56
N ARG A 132 -7.62 14.68 -0.61
CA ARG A 132 -7.13 13.37 -1.04
C ARG A 132 -5.75 13.13 -0.46
N VAL A 133 -5.39 11.86 -0.29
CA VAL A 133 -4.02 11.50 0.09
C VAL A 133 -3.14 11.74 -1.14
N ASP A 134 -2.23 12.67 -1.01
CA ASP A 134 -1.34 13.12 -2.07
C ASP A 134 0.15 12.95 -1.75
N CYS A 135 0.44 12.59 -0.51
CA CYS A 135 1.79 12.34 -0.04
C CYS A 135 1.79 11.05 0.78
N ILE A 136 2.62 10.10 0.36
CA ILE A 136 2.71 8.78 0.97
C ILE A 136 4.17 8.41 1.08
N TYR A 137 4.61 8.13 2.29
CA TYR A 137 5.95 7.62 2.54
C TYR A 137 5.89 6.33 3.36
N ARG A 138 6.75 5.36 3.01
CA ARG A 138 7.01 4.21 3.86
C ARG A 138 8.44 4.22 4.37
N LYS A 139 8.63 3.73 5.58
CA LYS A 139 9.93 3.43 6.17
C LYS A 139 10.10 1.92 6.26
N ARG A 140 11.28 1.43 5.92
CA ARG A 140 11.66 0.04 6.15
C ARG A 140 13.14 -0.09 6.46
N ASN A 141 13.48 -1.11 7.24
CA ASN A 141 14.87 -1.46 7.55
C ASN A 141 15.26 -2.64 6.67
N ILE A 142 16.25 -2.45 5.82
CA ILE A 142 16.77 -3.46 4.88
C ILE A 142 18.28 -3.54 5.00
N ARG A 143 18.87 -4.64 4.50
CA ARG A 143 20.34 -4.76 4.44
C ARG A 143 20.88 -3.91 3.30
N LEU A 144 22.07 -3.34 3.49
CA LEU A 144 22.73 -2.54 2.46
C LEU A 144 22.94 -3.32 1.16
N GLY A 145 23.29 -4.61 1.26
CA GLY A 145 23.48 -5.47 0.09
C GLY A 145 22.20 -5.70 -0.74
N ASP A 146 21.01 -5.56 -0.13
CA ASP A 146 19.74 -5.77 -0.81
C ASP A 146 19.29 -4.52 -1.61
N LEU A 147 19.93 -3.35 -1.40
CA LEU A 147 19.53 -2.08 -2.05
C LEU A 147 19.60 -2.17 -3.58
N LYS A 148 20.69 -2.70 -4.13
CA LYS A 148 20.88 -2.80 -5.59
C LYS A 148 19.89 -3.78 -6.25
N VAL A 149 19.40 -4.76 -5.51
CA VAL A 149 18.40 -5.72 -5.98
C VAL A 149 17.01 -5.10 -5.96
N LEU A 150 16.71 -4.32 -4.91
CA LEU A 150 15.40 -3.70 -4.72
C LEU A 150 15.19 -2.45 -5.59
N TYR A 151 16.27 -1.75 -5.90
CA TYR A 151 16.29 -0.52 -6.70
C TYR A 151 17.35 -0.62 -7.79
N PRO A 152 17.13 -1.42 -8.86
CA PRO A 152 18.13 -1.66 -9.89
C PRO A 152 18.56 -0.38 -10.63
N ASP A 153 17.64 0.59 -10.76
CA ASP A 153 17.88 1.87 -11.43
C ASP A 153 18.41 2.95 -10.49
N GLY A 154 18.73 2.59 -9.24
CA GLY A 154 19.23 3.52 -8.22
C GLY A 154 20.68 3.97 -8.46
N ASN A 155 20.96 5.22 -8.09
CA ASN A 155 22.35 5.72 -8.01
C ASN A 155 22.91 5.45 -6.61
N PHE A 156 24.01 4.68 -6.55
CA PHE A 156 24.64 4.25 -5.29
C PHE A 156 26.04 4.83 -5.10
N GLU A 157 26.48 5.80 -5.94
CA GLU A 157 27.85 6.33 -5.92
C GLU A 157 28.29 6.78 -4.52
N ASP A 158 27.42 7.49 -3.81
CA ASP A 158 27.71 8.04 -2.47
C ASP A 158 27.82 6.98 -1.36
N ILE A 159 27.28 5.79 -1.58
CA ILE A 159 27.19 4.73 -0.57
C ILE A 159 27.82 3.40 -1.01
N GLU A 160 28.41 3.35 -2.19
CA GLU A 160 28.93 2.11 -2.78
C GLU A 160 29.98 1.43 -1.91
N ASP A 161 30.92 2.19 -1.36
CA ASP A 161 31.94 1.67 -0.46
C ASP A 161 31.35 0.98 0.77
N LYS A 162 30.27 1.54 1.32
CA LYS A 162 29.58 0.94 2.48
C LYS A 162 28.82 -0.32 2.10
N ILE A 163 28.17 -0.35 0.92
CA ILE A 163 27.49 -1.53 0.41
C ILE A 163 28.47 -2.69 0.23
N LEU A 164 29.68 -2.41 -0.27
CA LEU A 164 30.72 -3.42 -0.52
C LEU A 164 31.38 -3.93 0.76
N ASN A 165 31.68 -3.02 1.70
CA ASN A 165 32.38 -3.37 2.94
C ASN A 165 31.46 -4.02 3.99
N ASP A 166 30.22 -3.56 4.10
CA ASP A 166 29.29 -3.94 5.16
C ASP A 166 27.90 -4.33 4.62
N PRO A 167 27.76 -5.31 3.71
CA PRO A 167 26.49 -5.62 3.04
C PRO A 167 25.38 -6.09 3.98
N ASP A 168 25.73 -6.68 5.13
CA ASP A 168 24.76 -7.22 6.11
C ASP A 168 24.26 -6.17 7.11
N VAL A 169 24.86 -4.99 7.12
CA VAL A 169 24.40 -3.89 8.00
C VAL A 169 23.02 -3.40 7.54
N LYS A 170 22.13 -3.23 8.49
CA LYS A 170 20.79 -2.68 8.22
C LYS A 170 20.86 -1.18 8.05
N CYS A 171 20.18 -0.68 7.05
CA CYS A 171 19.94 0.74 6.83
C CYS A 171 18.45 1.04 6.81
N THR A 172 18.09 2.27 7.14
CA THR A 172 16.73 2.77 7.09
C THR A 172 16.47 3.41 5.72
N VAL A 173 15.56 2.81 4.95
CA VAL A 173 15.11 3.36 3.67
C VAL A 173 13.76 4.04 3.85
N ILE A 174 13.64 5.24 3.32
CA ILE A 174 12.39 5.98 3.19
C ILE A 174 12.11 6.09 1.69
N GLU A 175 10.98 5.60 1.26
CA GLU A 175 10.52 5.72 -0.12
C GLU A 175 9.09 6.24 -0.15
N GLY A 176 8.75 6.99 -1.17
CA GLY A 176 7.38 7.46 -1.28
C GLY A 176 7.14 8.40 -2.44
N THR A 177 5.88 8.81 -2.55
CA THR A 177 5.41 9.74 -3.56
C THR A 177 4.81 10.98 -2.94
N MET A 178 4.98 12.09 -3.64
CA MET A 178 4.36 13.37 -3.31
C MET A 178 3.81 13.99 -4.58
N ARG A 179 2.54 14.44 -4.53
CA ARG A 179 1.93 15.11 -5.68
C ARG A 179 2.64 16.43 -5.99
N ASN A 180 2.99 16.61 -7.25
CA ASN A 180 3.57 17.82 -7.77
C ASN A 180 2.47 18.75 -8.32
N TYR A 181 2.32 19.92 -7.72
CA TYR A 181 1.29 20.91 -8.09
C TYR A 181 1.79 22.00 -9.03
N LYS A 182 2.95 21.84 -9.68
CA LYS A 182 3.48 22.85 -10.62
C LYS A 182 2.53 23.11 -11.80
N ASP A 183 1.87 22.06 -12.30
CA ASP A 183 0.83 22.16 -13.31
C ASP A 183 -0.50 21.65 -12.74
N PRO A 184 -1.48 22.53 -12.47
CA PRO A 184 -2.77 22.12 -11.92
C PRO A 184 -3.60 21.21 -12.83
N ASN A 185 -3.32 21.21 -14.15
CA ASN A 185 -4.05 20.41 -15.13
C ASN A 185 -3.49 19.00 -15.30
N LYS A 186 -2.33 18.73 -14.71
CA LYS A 186 -1.69 17.43 -14.78
C LYS A 186 -1.67 16.75 -13.40
N GLU A 187 -1.92 15.47 -13.39
CA GLU A 187 -1.70 14.65 -12.21
C GLU A 187 -0.28 14.07 -12.31
N VAL A 188 0.62 14.59 -11.46
CA VAL A 188 2.03 14.24 -11.44
C VAL A 188 2.45 13.93 -10.01
N TYR A 189 3.21 12.86 -9.84
CA TYR A 189 3.75 12.44 -8.55
C TYR A 189 5.27 12.31 -8.66
N ASP A 190 5.97 13.06 -7.82
CA ASP A 190 7.41 12.89 -7.63
C ASP A 190 7.63 11.69 -6.71
N TYR A 191 8.46 10.74 -7.14
CA TYR A 191 8.84 9.54 -6.38
C TYR A 191 10.29 9.65 -5.94
N VAL A 192 10.55 9.37 -4.66
CA VAL A 192 11.88 9.49 -4.08
C VAL A 192 12.17 8.28 -3.20
N VAL A 193 13.39 7.77 -3.32
CA VAL A 193 13.95 6.76 -2.41
C VAL A 193 15.24 7.29 -1.80
N CYS A 194 15.29 7.33 -0.48
CA CYS A 194 16.49 7.77 0.24
C CYS A 194 16.90 6.81 1.34
N VAL A 195 18.20 6.71 1.59
CA VAL A 195 18.81 6.01 2.72
C VAL A 195 19.05 7.02 3.83
N LYS A 196 18.17 7.03 4.83
CA LYS A 196 18.13 8.03 5.89
C LYS A 196 19.46 8.11 6.66
N ASP A 197 20.05 6.97 7.03
CA ASP A 197 21.24 6.90 7.88
C ASP A 197 22.50 7.40 7.18
N MET A 198 22.44 7.59 5.87
CA MET A 198 23.53 8.05 5.01
C MET A 198 23.23 9.38 4.31
N GLU A 199 22.02 9.93 4.54
CA GLU A 199 21.53 11.16 3.90
C GLU A 199 21.65 11.11 2.35
N ALA A 200 21.57 9.89 1.76
CA ALA A 200 21.72 9.65 0.34
C ALA A 200 20.36 9.45 -0.33
N VAL A 201 20.12 10.20 -1.41
CA VAL A 201 18.99 9.95 -2.32
C VAL A 201 19.50 8.99 -3.39
N ILE A 202 18.88 7.80 -3.47
CA ILE A 202 19.32 6.73 -4.38
C ILE A 202 18.46 6.64 -5.64
N LEU A 203 17.20 7.13 -5.60
CA LEU A 203 16.33 7.11 -6.76
C LEU A 203 15.37 8.30 -6.72
N GLU A 204 15.24 8.97 -7.85
CA GLU A 204 14.22 9.99 -8.12
C GLU A 204 13.54 9.65 -9.44
N ASP A 205 12.21 9.65 -9.45
CA ASP A 205 11.41 9.39 -10.63
C ASP A 205 10.12 10.21 -10.59
N THR A 206 9.36 10.20 -11.67
CA THR A 206 8.12 10.96 -11.79
C THR A 206 7.05 10.12 -12.49
N PHE A 207 5.89 9.97 -11.85
CA PHE A 207 4.73 9.31 -12.44
C PHE A 207 3.74 10.35 -12.94
N GLU A 208 3.38 10.30 -14.23
CA GLU A 208 2.43 11.23 -14.85
C GLU A 208 1.15 10.52 -15.28
N GLY A 209 0.03 11.20 -15.10
CA GLY A 209 -1.30 10.76 -15.53
C GLY A 209 -2.23 10.40 -14.37
N GLN A 210 -3.51 10.35 -14.70
CA GLN A 210 -4.53 10.00 -13.71
C GLN A 210 -4.34 8.57 -13.20
N GLY A 211 -4.26 8.42 -11.87
CA GLY A 211 -4.06 7.12 -11.23
C GLY A 211 -2.66 6.53 -11.38
N SER A 212 -1.67 7.34 -11.78
CA SER A 212 -0.27 6.90 -11.95
C SER A 212 0.48 6.67 -10.64
N ASN A 213 -0.05 7.14 -9.50
CA ASN A 213 0.57 6.91 -8.20
C ASN A 213 0.65 5.41 -7.90
N PRO A 214 1.85 4.83 -7.72
CA PRO A 214 2.01 3.42 -7.42
C PRO A 214 1.49 3.03 -6.04
N PHE A 215 1.32 3.99 -5.14
CA PHE A 215 0.71 3.75 -3.83
C PHE A 215 -0.80 3.90 -3.90
N ILE A 216 -1.51 2.86 -3.53
CA ILE A 216 -2.96 2.84 -3.42
C ILE A 216 -3.33 2.94 -1.95
N THR A 217 -4.10 3.99 -1.58
CA THR A 217 -4.59 4.18 -0.21
C THR A 217 -6.11 4.10 -0.17
N PHE A 218 -6.63 3.40 0.79
CA PHE A 218 -8.06 3.33 1.05
C PHE A 218 -8.36 3.44 2.53
N ARG A 219 -9.44 4.14 2.87
CA ARG A 219 -9.84 4.46 4.24
C ARG A 219 -11.24 3.97 4.50
N TRP A 220 -11.47 3.32 5.65
CA TRP A 220 -12.80 2.81 6.00
C TRP A 220 -13.80 3.96 6.16
N ASN A 221 -13.62 4.80 7.16
CA ASN A 221 -14.38 6.01 7.35
C ASN A 221 -13.43 7.20 7.49
N LYS A 222 -13.66 8.22 6.67
CA LYS A 222 -12.93 9.48 6.76
C LYS A 222 -13.66 10.42 7.73
N ALA A 223 -12.98 10.83 8.81
CA ALA A 223 -13.43 11.93 9.64
C ALA A 223 -12.84 13.25 9.11
N SER A 224 -13.61 14.33 9.22
CA SER A 224 -13.15 15.66 8.80
C SER A 224 -11.90 16.06 9.58
N GLY A 225 -10.90 16.57 8.87
CA GLY A 225 -9.61 16.99 9.46
C GLY A 225 -8.66 15.84 9.82
N GLU A 226 -9.02 14.58 9.57
CA GLU A 226 -8.14 13.44 9.80
C GLU A 226 -7.56 12.91 8.48
N VAL A 227 -6.27 12.59 8.51
CA VAL A 227 -5.56 12.01 7.37
C VAL A 227 -5.86 10.51 7.28
N TYR A 228 -5.78 9.81 8.40
CA TYR A 228 -6.06 8.37 8.48
C TYR A 228 -7.55 8.10 8.68
N GLY A 229 -8.01 6.93 8.20
CA GLY A 229 -9.37 6.48 8.40
C GLY A 229 -9.63 5.96 9.82
N ARG A 230 -10.91 5.85 10.18
CA ARG A 230 -11.37 5.20 11.42
C ARG A 230 -12.06 3.89 11.05
N GLY A 231 -11.48 2.77 11.44
CA GLY A 231 -12.02 1.43 11.20
C GLY A 231 -12.97 0.96 12.30
N PRO A 232 -13.64 -0.19 12.11
CA PRO A 232 -14.54 -0.77 13.12
C PRO A 232 -13.81 -1.08 14.45
N VAL A 233 -12.54 -1.41 14.45
CA VAL A 233 -11.72 -1.61 15.66
C VAL A 233 -11.68 -0.36 16.53
N PHE A 234 -11.73 0.83 15.92
CA PHE A 234 -11.77 2.09 16.67
C PHE A 234 -12.97 2.16 17.63
N ASN A 235 -14.15 1.75 17.14
CA ASN A 235 -15.40 1.75 17.93
C ASN A 235 -15.38 0.64 19.00
N ALA A 236 -14.72 -0.48 18.73
CA ALA A 236 -14.61 -1.61 19.67
C ALA A 236 -13.47 -1.45 20.68
N MET A 237 -12.64 -0.42 20.58
CA MET A 237 -11.42 -0.26 21.36
C MET A 237 -11.64 -0.28 22.87
N SER A 238 -12.71 0.33 23.36
CA SER A 238 -13.03 0.33 24.80
C SER A 238 -13.37 -1.08 25.30
N ALA A 239 -14.17 -1.82 24.55
CA ALA A 239 -14.54 -3.20 24.88
C ALA A 239 -13.29 -4.12 24.86
N ILE A 240 -12.45 -4.01 23.82
CA ILE A 240 -11.20 -4.78 23.69
C ILE A 240 -10.29 -4.53 24.89
N LYS A 241 -10.12 -3.26 25.30
CA LYS A 241 -9.30 -2.92 26.47
C LYS A 241 -9.88 -3.50 27.77
N THR A 242 -11.19 -3.43 27.95
CA THR A 242 -11.86 -3.96 29.15
C THR A 242 -11.68 -5.48 29.21
N THR A 243 -11.90 -6.20 28.15
CA THR A 243 -11.73 -7.66 28.10
C THR A 243 -10.29 -8.05 28.43
N ASN A 244 -9.29 -7.39 27.86
CA ASN A 244 -7.88 -7.65 28.17
C ASN A 244 -7.48 -7.30 29.61
N LEU A 245 -8.22 -6.45 30.31
CA LEU A 245 -7.91 -6.07 31.71
C LEU A 245 -8.64 -6.93 32.74
N THR A 246 -9.69 -7.65 32.33
CA THR A 246 -10.53 -8.46 33.25
C THR A 246 -10.11 -9.93 33.29
N ILE A 247 -9.17 -10.35 32.46
CA ILE A 247 -8.54 -11.66 32.47
C ILE A 247 -7.22 -11.59 33.23
#